data_2e7a2eb09fdc3ec95eef1247e36b25ec
#
_entry.id   2e7a2eb09fdc3ec95eef1247e36b25ec
#
_cell.length_a   1.000
_cell.length_b   1.000
_cell.length_c   1.000
_cell.angle_alpha   90.00
_cell.angle_beta   90.00
_cell.angle_gamma   90.00
#
_symmetry.space_group_name_H-M   'P 1'
#
loop_
_entity.id
_entity.type
_entity.pdbx_description
1 polymer ?
#
loop_
_entity_poly.entity_id
_entity_poly.type
_entity_poly.pdbx_seq_one_letter_code
_entity_poly.pdbx_strand_id
1 'polypeptide(L)'
;MGGVEIPYEKGLLGHSDADVLVHAIMDALLGAAALGDIGKHFPDTDPQYKGISSMKLLEHVRLLLEKNGYVVENIDATVIAQKPKLRPYIAQMEENIAKTLGIAKEQINIKATTEEGLGFTGTEEGISSQAICMLNGFYESSMVVGGGSKCAGCPGCSRS
;
A
#
# COMPACT_ATOMS: atom_id res chain seq x y z
N MET A 1 10.18 -1.82 9.57
CA MET A 1 9.25 -1.03 8.74
C MET A 1 9.48 -1.40 7.29
N GLY A 2 8.43 -1.67 6.52
CA GLY A 2 8.56 -2.17 5.14
C GLY A 2 9.33 -3.49 5.05
N GLY A 3 9.23 -4.35 6.06
CA GLY A 3 10.02 -5.57 6.18
C GLY A 3 11.53 -5.35 6.39
N VAL A 4 11.94 -4.12 6.75
CA VAL A 4 13.33 -3.77 7.05
C VAL A 4 13.48 -3.48 8.53
N GLU A 5 14.50 -4.08 9.17
CA GLU A 5 14.89 -3.73 10.53
C GLU A 5 15.68 -2.41 10.51
N ILE A 6 15.20 -1.44 11.27
CA ILE A 6 15.80 -0.11 11.34
C ILE A 6 16.36 0.08 12.75
N PRO A 7 17.68 0.21 12.90
CA PRO A 7 18.30 0.45 14.20
C PRO A 7 17.85 1.80 14.78
N TYR A 8 17.12 1.75 15.88
CA TYR A 8 16.69 2.94 16.60
C TYR A 8 16.41 2.61 18.08
N GLU A 9 16.72 3.55 18.97
CA GLU A 9 16.62 3.35 20.42
C GLU A 9 15.18 3.13 20.91
N LYS A 10 14.19 3.73 20.22
CA LYS A 10 12.77 3.58 20.51
C LYS A 10 12.16 2.57 19.54
N GLY A 11 11.56 1.50 20.05
CA GLY A 11 10.78 0.54 19.26
C GLY A 11 9.34 1.04 19.05
N LEU A 12 8.72 0.63 17.94
CA LEU A 12 7.27 0.80 17.76
C LEU A 12 6.53 -0.24 18.59
N LEU A 13 5.46 0.19 19.27
CA LEU A 13 4.56 -0.71 20.01
C LEU A 13 3.33 -1.02 19.15
N GLY A 14 2.99 -2.29 19.02
CA GLY A 14 1.81 -2.72 18.27
C GLY A 14 1.44 -4.17 18.58
N HIS A 15 0.23 -4.59 18.16
CA HIS A 15 -0.24 -5.96 18.34
C HIS A 15 0.49 -6.95 17.41
N SER A 16 0.85 -6.54 16.18
CA SER A 16 1.72 -7.25 15.24
C SER A 16 3.18 -6.79 15.39
N ASP A 17 3.94 -6.73 14.31
CA ASP A 17 5.31 -6.17 14.28
C ASP A 17 5.36 -4.63 14.22
N ALA A 18 4.20 -3.97 14.39
CA ALA A 18 4.02 -2.51 14.35
C ALA A 18 4.53 -1.83 13.07
N ASP A 19 4.49 -2.52 11.94
CA ASP A 19 4.89 -1.96 10.64
C ASP A 19 3.80 -1.05 10.08
N VAL A 20 3.79 0.21 10.53
CA VAL A 20 2.75 1.19 10.16
C VAL A 20 2.72 1.50 8.66
N LEU A 21 3.85 1.35 7.94
CA LEU A 21 3.91 1.53 6.50
C LEU A 21 3.15 0.42 5.77
N VAL A 22 3.43 -0.83 6.12
CA VAL A 22 2.76 -1.99 5.50
C VAL A 22 1.28 -2.00 5.85
N HIS A 23 0.90 -1.59 7.07
CA HIS A 23 -0.51 -1.45 7.46
C HIS A 23 -1.25 -0.42 6.61
N ALA A 24 -0.67 0.78 6.39
CA ALA A 24 -1.26 1.80 5.53
C ALA A 24 -1.42 1.32 4.08
N ILE A 25 -0.44 0.58 3.56
CA ILE A 25 -0.51 -0.01 2.21
C ILE A 25 -1.62 -1.05 2.13
N MET A 26 -1.74 -1.96 3.11
CA MET A 26 -2.81 -2.96 3.14
C MET A 26 -4.19 -2.32 3.17
N ASP A 27 -4.39 -1.28 3.99
CA ASP A 27 -5.66 -0.57 4.06
C ASP A 27 -5.99 0.16 2.75
N ALA A 28 -4.99 0.76 2.11
CA ALA A 28 -5.19 1.38 0.79
C ALA A 28 -5.62 0.35 -0.26
N LEU A 29 -4.98 -0.83 -0.29
CA LEU A 29 -5.29 -1.91 -1.23
C LEU A 29 -6.69 -2.50 -0.99
N LEU A 30 -7.03 -2.80 0.26
CA LEU A 30 -8.34 -3.33 0.63
C LEU A 30 -9.44 -2.29 0.37
N GLY A 31 -9.19 -1.03 0.70
CA GLY A 31 -10.13 0.07 0.47
C GLY A 31 -10.40 0.30 -1.01
N ALA A 32 -9.35 0.30 -1.86
CA ALA A 32 -9.50 0.44 -3.32
C ALA A 32 -10.31 -0.70 -3.96
N ALA A 33 -10.23 -1.92 -3.39
CA ALA A 33 -11.03 -3.06 -3.81
C ALA A 33 -12.43 -3.13 -3.16
N ALA A 34 -12.80 -2.16 -2.30
CA ALA A 34 -14.02 -2.15 -1.49
C ALA A 34 -14.18 -3.40 -0.58
N LEU A 35 -13.05 -3.94 -0.09
CA LEU A 35 -13.02 -5.13 0.78
C LEU A 35 -13.05 -4.79 2.27
N GLY A 36 -13.01 -3.52 2.65
CA GLY A 36 -12.96 -3.03 4.03
C GLY A 36 -11.54 -2.66 4.43
N ASP A 37 -11.13 -3.02 5.64
CA ASP A 37 -9.85 -2.69 6.26
C ASP A 37 -9.13 -3.93 6.81
N ILE A 38 -7.89 -3.73 7.29
CA ILE A 38 -7.09 -4.81 7.88
C ILE A 38 -7.75 -5.42 9.13
N GLY A 39 -8.46 -4.62 9.94
CA GLY A 39 -9.14 -5.10 11.15
C GLY A 39 -10.24 -6.10 10.85
N LYS A 40 -10.93 -5.96 9.71
CA LYS A 40 -11.95 -6.90 9.24
C LYS A 40 -11.35 -8.27 8.87
N HIS A 41 -10.16 -8.28 8.28
CA HIS A 41 -9.53 -9.50 7.78
C HIS A 41 -8.58 -10.14 8.80
N PHE A 42 -7.99 -9.34 9.67
CA PHE A 42 -6.97 -9.76 10.65
C PHE A 42 -7.29 -9.15 12.02
N PRO A 43 -8.38 -9.57 12.67
CA PRO A 43 -8.80 -8.99 13.94
C PRO A 43 -7.71 -9.21 15.02
N ASP A 44 -7.45 -8.16 15.79
CA ASP A 44 -6.49 -8.16 16.89
C ASP A 44 -6.91 -9.08 18.06
N THR A 45 -8.17 -9.46 18.09
CA THR A 45 -8.72 -10.43 19.05
C THR A 45 -8.35 -11.89 18.72
N ASP A 46 -7.90 -12.17 17.49
CA ASP A 46 -7.53 -13.53 17.07
C ASP A 46 -6.06 -13.82 17.42
N PRO A 47 -5.81 -14.81 18.29
CA PRO A 47 -4.45 -15.16 18.71
C PRO A 47 -3.50 -15.55 17.58
N GLN A 48 -4.02 -16.00 16.43
CA GLN A 48 -3.21 -16.42 15.28
C GLN A 48 -2.41 -15.24 14.68
N TYR A 49 -2.88 -14.00 14.87
CA TYR A 49 -2.22 -12.80 14.33
C TYR A 49 -1.30 -12.10 15.33
N LYS A 50 -1.24 -12.59 16.57
CA LYS A 50 -0.36 -12.01 17.59
C LYS A 50 1.11 -12.14 17.21
N GLY A 51 1.80 -11.00 17.06
CA GLY A 51 3.21 -10.96 16.69
C GLY A 51 3.51 -11.42 15.27
N ILE A 52 2.49 -11.55 14.40
CA ILE A 52 2.69 -11.91 13.00
C ILE A 52 3.41 -10.79 12.25
N SER A 53 4.27 -11.16 11.31
CA SER A 53 4.90 -10.19 10.41
C SER A 53 3.85 -9.57 9.48
N SER A 54 3.84 -8.24 9.38
CA SER A 54 2.97 -7.49 8.47
C SER A 54 3.23 -7.85 7.00
N MET A 55 4.43 -8.30 6.66
CA MET A 55 4.74 -8.79 5.31
C MET A 55 3.97 -10.06 4.95
N LYS A 56 3.69 -10.95 5.92
CA LYS A 56 2.83 -12.12 5.72
C LYS A 56 1.36 -11.72 5.56
N LEU A 57 0.90 -10.71 6.31
CA LEU A 57 -0.44 -10.16 6.14
C LEU A 57 -0.61 -9.50 4.77
N LEU A 58 0.42 -8.79 4.30
CA LEU A 58 0.44 -8.19 2.95
C LEU A 58 0.33 -9.26 1.85
N GLU A 59 0.99 -10.40 2.01
CA GLU A 59 0.83 -11.54 1.09
C GLU A 59 -0.61 -12.06 1.07
N HIS A 60 -1.28 -12.16 2.22
CA HIS A 60 -2.69 -12.51 2.28
C HIS A 60 -3.58 -11.47 1.57
N VAL A 61 -3.30 -10.17 1.73
CA VAL A 61 -4.02 -9.11 1.03
C VAL A 61 -3.84 -9.26 -0.48
N ARG A 62 -2.63 -9.54 -0.98
CA ARG A 62 -2.40 -9.84 -2.40
C ARG A 62 -3.30 -10.96 -2.90
N LEU A 63 -3.36 -12.09 -2.18
CA LEU A 63 -4.20 -13.23 -2.56
C LEU A 63 -5.70 -12.88 -2.54
N LEU A 64 -6.14 -12.02 -1.61
CA LEU A 64 -7.52 -11.51 -1.58
C LEU A 64 -7.83 -10.66 -2.81
N LEU A 65 -6.92 -9.77 -3.23
CA LEU A 65 -7.08 -8.96 -4.43
C LEU A 65 -7.19 -9.85 -5.68
N GLU A 66 -6.26 -10.78 -5.86
CA GLU A 66 -6.26 -11.73 -6.99
C GLU A 66 -7.57 -12.53 -7.05
N LYS A 67 -8.05 -13.05 -5.90
CA LYS A 67 -9.33 -13.77 -5.80
C LYS A 67 -10.53 -12.91 -6.22
N ASN A 68 -10.46 -11.61 -6.01
CA ASN A 68 -11.51 -10.65 -6.38
C ASN A 68 -11.29 -10.04 -7.77
N GLY A 69 -10.31 -10.51 -8.53
CA GLY A 69 -10.07 -10.09 -9.91
C GLY A 69 -9.30 -8.77 -10.04
N TYR A 70 -8.53 -8.38 -9.03
CA TYR A 70 -7.73 -7.17 -9.04
C TYR A 70 -6.22 -7.46 -9.10
N VAL A 71 -5.50 -6.58 -9.78
CA VAL A 71 -4.03 -6.50 -9.75
C VAL A 71 -3.61 -5.09 -9.34
N VAL A 72 -2.48 -5.00 -8.64
CA VAL A 72 -1.92 -3.71 -8.23
C VAL A 72 -1.26 -3.04 -9.43
N GLU A 73 -1.68 -1.82 -9.76
CA GLU A 73 -1.05 -1.00 -10.79
C GLU A 73 0.09 -0.17 -10.24
N ASN A 74 -0.18 0.58 -9.16
CA ASN A 74 0.87 1.31 -8.46
C ASN A 74 0.49 1.58 -7.00
N ILE A 75 1.51 1.91 -6.20
CA ILE A 75 1.38 2.32 -4.80
C ILE A 75 2.25 3.57 -4.58
N ASP A 76 1.70 4.56 -3.90
CA ASP A 76 2.44 5.70 -3.38
C ASP A 76 2.18 5.83 -1.88
N ALA A 77 3.23 5.75 -1.06
CA ALA A 77 3.14 5.81 0.38
C ALA A 77 4.04 6.91 0.97
N THR A 78 3.59 7.51 2.05
CA THR A 78 4.34 8.53 2.79
C THR A 78 4.43 8.12 4.26
N VAL A 79 5.65 8.07 4.78
CA VAL A 79 5.93 7.89 6.20
C VAL A 79 6.28 9.24 6.80
N ILE A 80 5.61 9.58 7.90
CA ILE A 80 5.80 10.81 8.65
C ILE A 80 6.49 10.45 9.96
N ALA A 81 7.77 10.81 10.06
CA ALA A 81 8.60 10.46 11.21
C ALA A 81 9.74 11.48 11.39
N GLN A 82 9.90 12.01 12.59
CA GLN A 82 11.02 12.89 12.94
C GLN A 82 12.34 12.12 12.95
N LYS A 83 12.31 10.91 13.53
CA LYS A 83 13.40 9.93 13.58
C LYS A 83 12.82 8.51 13.58
N PRO A 84 13.64 7.51 13.19
CA PRO A 84 14.95 7.62 12.54
C PRO A 84 14.87 8.18 11.11
N LYS A 85 16.02 8.55 10.51
CA LYS A 85 16.05 8.91 9.08
C LYS A 85 15.85 7.67 8.22
N LEU A 86 14.73 7.63 7.48
CA LEU A 86 14.30 6.45 6.70
C LEU A 86 14.94 6.36 5.31
N ARG A 87 15.45 7.47 4.78
CA ARG A 87 15.99 7.54 3.41
C ARG A 87 16.96 6.42 3.02
N PRO A 88 17.89 5.96 3.88
CA PRO A 88 18.80 4.85 3.53
C PRO A 88 18.09 3.50 3.35
N TYR A 89 16.89 3.33 3.89
CA TYR A 89 16.15 2.07 3.93
C TYR A 89 15.03 1.98 2.90
N ILE A 90 14.63 3.11 2.30
CA ILE A 90 13.47 3.20 1.39
C ILE A 90 13.60 2.21 0.23
N ALA A 91 14.74 2.16 -0.44
CA ALA A 91 14.95 1.28 -1.59
C ALA A 91 14.74 -0.21 -1.24
N GLN A 92 15.14 -0.63 -0.03
CA GLN A 92 14.95 -2.00 0.44
C GLN A 92 13.49 -2.26 0.85
N MET A 93 12.80 -1.27 1.43
CA MET A 93 11.36 -1.37 1.74
C MET A 93 10.55 -1.56 0.46
N GLU A 94 10.82 -0.74 -0.57
CA GLU A 94 10.17 -0.85 -1.88
C GLU A 94 10.38 -2.23 -2.49
N GLU A 95 11.61 -2.74 -2.47
CA GLU A 95 11.93 -4.07 -3.00
C GLU A 95 11.19 -5.19 -2.26
N ASN A 96 11.17 -5.14 -0.92
CA ASN A 96 10.49 -6.14 -0.10
C ASN A 96 8.98 -6.17 -0.37
N ILE A 97 8.36 -4.98 -0.42
CA ILE A 97 6.92 -4.86 -0.65
C ILE A 97 6.57 -5.26 -2.09
N ALA A 98 7.33 -4.80 -3.08
CA ALA A 98 7.14 -5.18 -4.49
C ALA A 98 7.22 -6.70 -4.68
N LYS A 99 8.23 -7.33 -4.08
CA LYS A 99 8.40 -8.79 -4.10
C LYS A 99 7.22 -9.52 -3.47
N THR A 100 6.73 -9.05 -2.33
CA THR A 100 5.59 -9.66 -1.63
C THR A 100 4.30 -9.53 -2.42
N LEU A 101 4.09 -8.40 -3.08
CA LEU A 101 2.92 -8.15 -3.93
C LEU A 101 3.03 -8.76 -5.32
N GLY A 102 4.21 -9.21 -5.74
CA GLY A 102 4.45 -9.76 -7.08
C GLY A 102 4.39 -8.69 -8.18
N ILE A 103 4.77 -7.45 -7.87
CA ILE A 103 4.80 -6.31 -8.80
C ILE A 103 6.24 -5.85 -9.06
N ALA A 104 6.44 -5.04 -10.11
CA ALA A 104 7.72 -4.42 -10.37
C ALA A 104 8.03 -3.33 -9.32
N LYS A 105 9.31 -3.11 -9.00
CA LYS A 105 9.72 -2.11 -8.03
C LYS A 105 9.28 -0.69 -8.43
N GLU A 106 9.24 -0.43 -9.72
CA GLU A 106 8.85 0.85 -10.32
C GLU A 106 7.36 1.18 -10.11
N GLN A 107 6.56 0.20 -9.68
CA GLN A 107 5.14 0.38 -9.36
C GLN A 107 4.91 0.83 -7.91
N ILE A 108 5.96 0.90 -7.09
CA ILE A 108 5.88 1.38 -5.72
C ILE A 108 6.83 2.56 -5.48
N ASN A 109 6.32 3.58 -4.80
CA ASN A 109 7.10 4.71 -4.34
C ASN A 109 6.87 4.95 -2.85
N ILE A 110 7.94 5.11 -2.08
CA ILE A 110 7.89 5.41 -0.65
C ILE A 110 8.60 6.72 -0.39
N LYS A 111 7.92 7.64 0.27
CA LYS A 111 8.45 8.94 0.70
C LYS A 111 8.52 8.98 2.22
N ALA A 112 9.50 9.70 2.75
CA ALA A 112 9.59 10.01 4.16
C ALA A 112 9.68 11.53 4.34
N THR A 113 8.91 12.05 5.29
CA THR A 113 8.89 13.46 5.67
C THR A 113 8.86 13.63 7.18
N THR A 114 9.08 14.86 7.64
CA THR A 114 8.93 15.26 9.05
C THR A 114 7.80 16.29 9.16
N GLU A 115 7.32 16.55 10.36
CA GLU A 115 6.44 17.67 10.67
C GLU A 115 7.18 18.80 11.41
N GLU A 116 8.50 18.91 11.16
CA GLU A 116 9.36 19.99 11.67
C GLU A 116 9.24 20.20 13.19
N GLY A 117 9.13 19.10 13.94
CA GLY A 117 9.00 19.13 15.40
C GLY A 117 7.59 19.33 15.92
N LEU A 118 6.57 19.39 15.06
CA LEU A 118 5.17 19.58 15.45
C LEU A 118 4.43 18.25 15.58
N GLY A 119 3.46 18.21 16.50
CA GLY A 119 2.61 17.04 16.72
C GLY A 119 3.36 15.84 17.30
N PHE A 120 2.65 14.73 17.48
CA PHE A 120 3.21 13.50 18.09
C PHE A 120 4.31 12.84 17.24
N THR A 121 4.27 13.04 15.92
CA THR A 121 5.34 12.57 15.03
C THR A 121 6.58 13.44 15.15
N GLY A 122 6.41 14.77 15.28
CA GLY A 122 7.50 15.71 15.46
C GLY A 122 8.17 15.62 16.82
N THR A 123 7.43 15.25 17.88
CA THR A 123 7.98 15.01 19.23
C THR A 123 8.55 13.60 19.44
N GLU A 124 8.58 12.78 18.38
CA GLU A 124 9.10 11.40 18.41
C GLU A 124 8.28 10.46 19.32
N GLU A 125 7.00 10.76 19.54
CA GLU A 125 6.07 9.92 20.30
C GLU A 125 5.45 8.82 19.43
N GLY A 126 5.52 8.97 18.09
CA GLY A 126 4.99 7.99 17.15
C GLY A 126 5.44 8.24 15.73
N ILE A 127 5.06 7.30 14.85
CA ILE A 127 5.24 7.38 13.41
C ILE A 127 3.86 7.22 12.78
N SER A 128 3.57 8.02 11.76
CA SER A 128 2.36 7.92 10.96
C SER A 128 2.69 7.52 9.52
N SER A 129 1.79 6.84 8.85
CA SER A 129 1.92 6.51 7.44
C SER A 129 0.59 6.64 6.73
N GLN A 130 0.66 7.05 5.47
CA GLN A 130 -0.47 7.13 4.56
C GLN A 130 -0.08 6.47 3.24
N ALA A 131 -1.03 5.81 2.60
CA ALA A 131 -0.82 5.22 1.29
C ALA A 131 -2.05 5.45 0.39
N ILE A 132 -1.78 5.49 -0.90
CA ILE A 132 -2.77 5.47 -1.97
C ILE A 132 -2.31 4.45 -3.00
N CYS A 133 -3.25 3.77 -3.64
CA CYS A 133 -2.93 2.80 -4.69
C CYS A 133 -3.93 2.89 -5.84
N MET A 134 -3.52 2.34 -6.97
CA MET A 134 -4.39 2.09 -8.11
C MET A 134 -4.44 0.58 -8.37
N LEU A 135 -5.63 0.07 -8.60
CA LEU A 135 -5.88 -1.32 -8.96
C LEU A 135 -6.47 -1.40 -10.35
N ASN A 136 -6.06 -2.42 -11.10
CA ASN A 136 -6.70 -2.80 -12.37
C ASN A 136 -7.51 -4.07 -12.17
N GLY A 137 -8.73 -4.12 -12.78
CA GLY A 137 -9.51 -5.34 -12.87
C GLY A 137 -9.01 -6.24 -14.00
N PHE A 138 -8.99 -7.55 -13.81
CA PHE A 138 -8.61 -8.50 -14.87
C PHE A 138 -9.47 -8.37 -16.15
N TYR A 139 -10.70 -7.86 -16.01
CA TYR A 139 -11.61 -7.69 -17.14
C TYR A 139 -11.36 -6.40 -17.94
N GLU A 140 -10.72 -5.40 -17.37
CA GLU A 140 -10.43 -4.13 -18.05
C GLU A 140 -9.19 -4.19 -18.93
N SER A 141 -8.21 -5.02 -18.57
CA SER A 141 -6.98 -5.19 -19.36
C SER A 141 -7.21 -5.80 -20.74
N SER A 142 -8.35 -6.46 -20.98
CA SER A 142 -8.69 -7.07 -22.26
C SER A 142 -9.51 -6.16 -23.19
N MET A 143 -9.95 -4.99 -22.74
CA MET A 143 -10.79 -4.09 -23.54
C MET A 143 -10.05 -2.92 -24.23
N VAL A 144 -8.76 -2.76 -24.03
CA VAL A 144 -8.00 -1.60 -24.56
C VAL A 144 -7.35 -1.86 -25.93
N VAL A 145 -7.54 -3.02 -26.56
CA VAL A 145 -7.03 -3.28 -27.91
C VAL A 145 -8.15 -3.77 -28.81
N GLY A 146 -8.94 -2.86 -29.32
CA GLY A 146 -9.94 -3.24 -30.31
C GLY A 146 -10.82 -2.11 -30.81
N GLY A 147 -10.32 -1.33 -31.76
CA GLY A 147 -11.12 -0.73 -32.79
C GLY A 147 -12.06 0.41 -32.39
N GLY A 148 -11.75 1.58 -32.90
CA GLY A 148 -12.72 2.67 -32.99
C GLY A 148 -14.08 2.21 -33.46
N SER A 149 -15.01 2.02 -32.52
CA SER A 149 -16.43 1.98 -32.86
C SER A 149 -16.84 3.40 -33.20
N LYS A 150 -17.02 3.64 -34.48
CA LYS A 150 -17.73 4.83 -34.96
C LYS A 150 -19.08 4.87 -34.25
N CYS A 151 -19.33 5.95 -33.51
CA CYS A 151 -20.67 6.25 -32.98
C CYS A 151 -21.66 6.31 -34.14
N ALA A 152 -22.37 5.23 -34.39
CA ALA A 152 -23.50 5.21 -35.29
C ALA A 152 -24.69 5.84 -34.53
N GLY A 153 -24.99 7.10 -34.78
CA GLY A 153 -26.20 7.74 -34.29
C GLY A 153 -26.07 9.04 -33.51
N CYS A 154 -24.94 9.72 -33.51
CA CYS A 154 -24.85 11.07 -32.92
C CYS A 154 -24.99 12.14 -34.05
N PRO A 155 -26.07 12.96 -34.09
CA PRO A 155 -26.28 13.98 -35.13
C PRO A 155 -25.30 15.16 -35.09
N GLY A 156 -24.26 15.14 -34.25
CA GLY A 156 -23.32 16.25 -34.07
C GLY A 156 -21.85 15.95 -34.39
N CYS A 157 -21.47 14.75 -34.77
CA CYS A 157 -20.11 14.40 -35.17
C CYS A 157 -19.90 14.52 -36.67
N SER A 158 -19.93 15.73 -37.21
CA SER A 158 -19.50 16.00 -38.57
C SER A 158 -18.18 16.77 -38.56
N ARG A 159 -17.14 16.06 -38.96
CA ARG A 159 -15.95 16.51 -39.68
C ARG A 159 -15.18 17.75 -39.19
N SER A 160 -14.00 17.54 -38.77
CA SER A 160 -12.82 18.23 -39.31
C SER A 160 -11.62 17.30 -39.21
#